data_324a5155454f3e5f958c4c774ccfd59a
#
_entry.id   324a5155454f3e5f958c4c774ccfd59a
#
_cell.length_a   1.000
_cell.length_b   1.000
_cell.length_c   1.000
_cell.angle_alpha   90.00
_cell.angle_beta   90.00
_cell.angle_gamma   90.00
#
_symmetry.space_group_name_H-M   'P 1'
#
loop_
_entity.id
_entity.type
_entity.pdbx_description
1 polymer ?
#
loop_
_entity_poly.entity_id
_entity_poly.type
_entity_poly.pdbx_seq_one_letter_code
_entity_poly.pdbx_strand_id
1 'polypeptide(L)'
;MSEVKGPTLLSALMDGAEGDLEVELGKSLRSVHSQGISHGDLTTLNAIVSLNGVVLIDYGLGRLVAEMEHFGLDLHSLHECLSAHHSDRSEAMNKVIQGYLQDPDSDGFDGKSVVDRFESIRGRVRYHA
;
A
#
# COMPACT_ATOMS: atom_id res chain seq x y z
N MET A 1 -3.37 21.97 11.03
CA MET A 1 -3.01 20.67 10.44
C MET A 1 -1.54 20.36 10.72
N SER A 2 -1.27 19.27 11.37
CA SER A 2 0.10 18.92 11.68
C SER A 2 0.79 18.32 10.45
N GLU A 3 1.99 18.77 10.16
CA GLU A 3 2.79 18.19 9.09
C GLU A 3 3.38 16.87 9.55
N VAL A 4 3.35 15.87 8.67
CA VAL A 4 4.08 14.63 8.89
C VAL A 4 5.52 14.88 8.50
N LYS A 5 6.44 14.67 9.45
CA LYS A 5 7.87 14.89 9.22
C LYS A 5 8.61 13.59 8.98
N GLY A 6 9.45 13.60 7.97
CA GLY A 6 10.29 12.48 7.62
C GLY A 6 10.50 12.40 6.11
N PRO A 7 11.41 11.53 5.66
CA PRO A 7 11.62 11.33 4.22
C PRO A 7 10.44 10.60 3.60
N THR A 8 10.27 10.78 2.28
CA THR A 8 9.29 9.95 1.56
C THR A 8 9.77 8.50 1.55
N LEU A 9 8.81 7.59 1.45
CA LEU A 9 9.14 6.17 1.31
C LEU A 9 9.96 5.95 0.04
N LEU A 10 9.66 6.67 -1.05
CA LEU A 10 10.45 6.59 -2.28
C LEU A 10 11.93 6.85 -1.99
N SER A 11 12.24 7.95 -1.32
CA SER A 11 13.62 8.32 -1.00
C SER A 11 14.29 7.28 -0.12
N ALA A 12 13.59 6.82 0.93
CA ALA A 12 14.15 5.82 1.85
C ALA A 12 14.48 4.51 1.13
N LEU A 13 13.58 4.04 0.26
CA LEU A 13 13.81 2.79 -0.47
C LEU A 13 14.93 2.93 -1.50
N MET A 14 15.03 4.07 -2.17
CA MET A 14 16.10 4.31 -3.14
C MET A 14 17.46 4.42 -2.48
N ASP A 15 17.51 4.90 -1.24
CA ASP A 15 18.74 4.98 -0.47
C ASP A 15 19.14 3.62 0.14
N GLY A 16 18.38 2.57 -0.14
CA GLY A 16 18.68 1.23 0.35
C GLY A 16 18.38 1.04 1.83
N ALA A 17 17.36 1.73 2.35
CA ALA A 17 16.99 1.64 3.75
C ALA A 17 16.78 0.19 4.17
N GLU A 18 17.34 -0.17 5.31
CA GLU A 18 17.15 -1.49 5.90
C GLU A 18 15.94 -1.49 6.82
N GLY A 19 15.39 -2.66 7.04
CA GLY A 19 14.25 -2.84 7.91
C GLY A 19 13.00 -3.16 7.09
N ASP A 20 11.88 -3.21 7.78
CA ASP A 20 10.62 -3.69 7.20
C ASP A 20 9.69 -2.55 6.81
N LEU A 21 10.21 -1.56 6.08
CA LEU A 21 9.38 -0.42 5.66
C LEU A 21 8.20 -0.86 4.80
N GLU A 22 8.40 -1.87 3.95
CA GLU A 22 7.32 -2.41 3.12
C GLU A 22 6.24 -3.07 3.99
N VAL A 23 6.64 -3.78 5.04
CA VAL A 23 5.68 -4.37 5.99
C VAL A 23 4.90 -3.27 6.70
N GLU A 24 5.58 -2.21 7.13
CA GLU A 24 4.92 -1.07 7.79
C GLU A 24 3.96 -0.35 6.84
N LEU A 25 4.32 -0.25 5.57
CA LEU A 25 3.43 0.31 4.55
C LEU A 25 2.15 -0.52 4.43
N GLY A 26 2.29 -1.84 4.40
CA GLY A 26 1.14 -2.75 4.34
C GLY A 26 0.22 -2.59 5.53
N LYS A 27 0.78 -2.47 6.74
CA LYS A 27 0.00 -2.25 7.96
C LYS A 27 -0.78 -0.94 7.90
N SER A 28 -0.13 0.13 7.44
CA SER A 28 -0.78 1.45 7.34
C SER A 28 -1.92 1.43 6.34
N LEU A 29 -1.71 0.77 5.20
CA LEU A 29 -2.75 0.65 4.19
C LEU A 29 -3.93 -0.16 4.73
N ARG A 30 -3.67 -1.24 5.46
CA ARG A 30 -4.73 -2.04 6.08
C ARG A 30 -5.56 -1.20 7.04
N SER A 31 -4.90 -0.35 7.83
CA SER A 31 -5.58 0.54 8.77
C SER A 31 -6.53 1.50 8.05
N VAL A 32 -6.08 2.09 6.93
CA VAL A 32 -6.90 2.99 6.13
C VAL A 32 -8.09 2.25 5.53
N HIS A 33 -7.85 1.09 4.92
CA HIS A 33 -8.92 0.28 4.33
C HIS A 33 -9.93 -0.17 5.37
N SER A 34 -9.48 -0.48 6.59
CA SER A 34 -10.38 -0.90 7.68
C SER A 34 -11.37 0.20 8.08
N GLN A 35 -11.08 1.45 7.75
CA GLN A 35 -11.99 2.57 7.97
C GLN A 35 -12.94 2.79 6.80
N GLY A 36 -12.89 1.94 5.77
CA GLY A 36 -13.73 2.06 4.58
C GLY A 36 -13.23 3.10 3.59
N ILE A 37 -11.95 3.48 3.66
CA ILE A 37 -11.34 4.52 2.84
C ILE A 37 -10.32 3.88 1.90
N SER A 38 -10.36 4.25 0.60
CA SER A 38 -9.30 3.91 -0.32
C SER A 38 -8.39 5.12 -0.57
N HIS A 39 -7.11 4.87 -0.91
CA HIS A 39 -6.16 5.96 -1.13
C HIS A 39 -6.36 6.62 -2.49
N GLY A 40 -6.45 5.84 -3.54
CA GLY A 40 -6.72 6.33 -4.89
C GLY A 40 -5.51 6.75 -5.70
N ASP A 41 -4.35 6.93 -5.07
CA ASP A 41 -3.12 7.33 -5.79
C ASP A 41 -1.90 6.82 -5.01
N LEU A 42 -1.88 5.53 -4.73
CA LEU A 42 -0.89 4.96 -3.81
C LEU A 42 0.45 4.69 -4.52
N THR A 43 1.43 5.51 -4.19
CA THR A 43 2.83 5.36 -4.63
C THR A 43 3.75 5.58 -3.44
N THR A 44 5.04 5.27 -3.62
CA THR A 44 6.03 5.51 -2.56
C THR A 44 6.31 7.00 -2.32
N LEU A 45 5.88 7.88 -3.24
CA LEU A 45 5.91 9.33 -3.01
C LEU A 45 4.84 9.79 -2.03
N ASN A 46 3.74 9.04 -1.93
CA ASN A 46 2.60 9.41 -1.09
C ASN A 46 2.62 8.68 0.24
N ALA A 47 3.81 8.31 0.70
CA ALA A 47 4.04 7.69 2.00
C ALA A 47 5.28 8.32 2.63
N ILE A 48 5.20 8.62 3.92
CA ILE A 48 6.27 9.25 4.68
C ILE A 48 6.76 8.26 5.74
N VAL A 49 8.07 8.11 5.85
CA VAL A 49 8.67 7.31 6.92
C VAL A 49 8.77 8.18 8.16
N SER A 50 8.09 7.77 9.22
CA SER A 50 8.08 8.50 10.49
C SER A 50 8.60 7.60 11.61
N LEU A 51 8.76 8.17 12.81
CA LEU A 51 9.22 7.41 13.98
C LEU A 51 8.26 6.28 14.35
N ASN A 52 6.99 6.41 13.98
CA ASN A 52 5.94 5.45 14.33
C ASN A 52 5.54 4.53 13.18
N GLY A 53 6.31 4.52 12.10
CA GLY A 53 6.06 3.69 10.94
C GLY A 53 5.89 4.50 9.66
N VAL A 54 5.08 3.99 8.74
CA VAL A 54 4.84 4.64 7.45
C VAL A 54 3.46 5.29 7.47
N VAL A 55 3.38 6.57 7.09
CA VAL A 55 2.14 7.34 7.07
C VAL A 55 1.77 7.67 5.64
N LEU A 56 0.53 7.36 5.24
CA LEU A 56 0.02 7.65 3.90
C LEU A 56 -0.47 9.10 3.84
N ILE A 57 -0.16 9.77 2.72
CA ILE A 57 -0.53 11.16 2.48
C ILE A 57 -1.09 11.32 1.07
N ASP A 58 -1.64 12.50 0.76
CA ASP A 58 -2.09 12.92 -0.57
C ASP A 58 -3.05 11.90 -1.21
N TYR A 59 -4.17 11.66 -0.53
CA TYR A 59 -5.23 10.79 -1.01
C TYR A 59 -5.86 11.42 -2.26
N GLY A 60 -5.43 10.96 -3.45
CA GLY A 60 -5.82 11.57 -4.71
C GLY A 60 -7.26 11.30 -5.11
N LEU A 61 -7.50 10.12 -5.71
CA LEU A 61 -8.82 9.71 -6.15
C LEU A 61 -9.50 8.77 -5.15
N GLY A 62 -9.10 8.85 -3.89
CA GLY A 62 -9.61 7.99 -2.83
C GLY A 62 -11.09 8.20 -2.56
N ARG A 63 -11.72 7.18 -1.98
CA ARG A 63 -13.13 7.20 -1.67
C ARG A 63 -13.33 7.02 -0.17
N LEU A 64 -14.29 7.78 0.38
CA LEU A 64 -14.65 7.70 1.79
C LEU A 64 -15.55 6.51 2.09
N VAL A 65 -16.26 6.02 1.07
CA VAL A 65 -17.06 4.79 1.14
C VAL A 65 -16.56 3.91 0.01
N ALA A 66 -15.49 3.18 0.29
CA ALA A 66 -14.82 2.39 -0.73
C ALA A 66 -15.32 0.96 -0.73
N GLU A 67 -15.27 0.35 -1.90
CA GLU A 67 -15.62 -1.05 -2.09
C GLU A 67 -14.36 -1.91 -2.21
N MET A 68 -14.54 -3.22 -2.17
CA MET A 68 -13.46 -4.19 -2.28
C MET A 68 -12.57 -3.95 -3.50
N GLU A 69 -13.17 -3.58 -4.63
CA GLU A 69 -12.43 -3.28 -5.85
C GLU A 69 -11.47 -2.10 -5.66
N HIS A 70 -11.90 -1.06 -4.94
CA HIS A 70 -11.05 0.11 -4.68
C HIS A 70 -9.84 -0.25 -3.82
N PHE A 71 -10.03 -1.14 -2.85
CA PHE A 71 -8.93 -1.61 -2.01
C PHE A 71 -7.93 -2.43 -2.83
N GLY A 72 -8.43 -3.30 -3.71
CA GLY A 72 -7.57 -4.07 -4.60
C GLY A 72 -6.81 -3.19 -5.58
N LEU A 73 -7.44 -2.12 -6.07
CA LEU A 73 -6.78 -1.16 -6.95
C LEU A 73 -5.65 -0.41 -6.26
N ASP A 74 -5.81 -0.08 -4.97
CA ASP A 74 -4.72 0.52 -4.20
C ASP A 74 -3.49 -0.40 -4.16
N LEU A 75 -3.69 -1.69 -3.90
CA LEU A 75 -2.58 -2.65 -3.92
C LEU A 75 -1.97 -2.77 -5.31
N HIS A 76 -2.80 -2.72 -6.36
CA HIS A 76 -2.31 -2.81 -7.73
C HIS A 76 -1.46 -1.59 -8.10
N SER A 77 -1.91 -0.38 -7.75
CA SER A 77 -1.15 0.85 -7.99
C SER A 77 0.20 0.79 -7.29
N LEU A 78 0.23 0.31 -6.06
CA LEU A 78 1.47 0.17 -5.30
C LEU A 78 2.38 -0.87 -5.96
N HIS A 79 1.84 -2.00 -6.40
CA HIS A 79 2.61 -3.04 -7.08
C HIS A 79 3.29 -2.49 -8.35
N GLU A 80 2.55 -1.71 -9.14
CA GLU A 80 3.12 -1.09 -10.33
C GLU A 80 4.24 -0.11 -9.98
N CYS A 81 4.04 0.68 -8.94
CA CYS A 81 5.05 1.63 -8.48
C CYS A 81 6.32 0.92 -8.02
N LEU A 82 6.18 -0.13 -7.21
CA LEU A 82 7.32 -0.89 -6.71
C LEU A 82 8.08 -1.57 -7.85
N SER A 83 7.36 -2.11 -8.83
CA SER A 83 7.98 -2.75 -9.99
C SER A 83 8.74 -1.77 -10.87
N ALA A 84 8.21 -0.54 -11.02
CA ALA A 84 8.79 0.46 -11.91
C ALA A 84 9.98 1.19 -11.27
N HIS A 85 9.89 1.51 -9.98
CA HIS A 85 10.87 2.39 -9.32
C HIS A 85 11.75 1.70 -8.30
N HIS A 86 11.41 0.49 -7.89
CA HIS A 86 12.11 -0.24 -6.83
C HIS A 86 12.34 -1.70 -7.24
N SER A 87 12.70 -1.92 -8.50
CA SER A 87 12.87 -3.27 -9.05
C SER A 87 13.99 -4.06 -8.38
N ASP A 88 14.93 -3.36 -7.74
CA ASP A 88 16.01 -3.98 -6.96
C ASP A 88 15.51 -4.61 -5.65
N ARG A 89 14.28 -4.32 -5.26
CA ARG A 89 13.66 -4.85 -4.04
C ARG A 89 12.62 -5.89 -4.42
N SER A 90 13.09 -7.05 -4.88
CA SER A 90 12.23 -8.09 -5.48
C SER A 90 11.14 -8.62 -4.55
N GLU A 91 11.34 -8.54 -3.24
CA GLU A 91 10.37 -9.04 -2.26
C GLU A 91 9.46 -7.93 -1.70
N ALA A 92 9.55 -6.71 -2.26
CA ALA A 92 8.84 -5.56 -1.70
C ALA A 92 7.32 -5.79 -1.62
N MET A 93 6.70 -6.25 -2.72
CA MET A 93 5.26 -6.44 -2.72
C MET A 93 4.83 -7.58 -1.79
N ASN A 94 5.64 -8.63 -1.69
CA ASN A 94 5.35 -9.72 -0.76
C ASN A 94 5.37 -9.23 0.70
N LYS A 95 6.30 -8.33 1.02
CA LYS A 95 6.36 -7.73 2.36
C LYS A 95 5.19 -6.80 2.64
N VAL A 96 4.76 -6.04 1.64
CA VAL A 96 3.55 -5.20 1.77
C VAL A 96 2.34 -6.10 2.08
N ILE A 97 2.17 -7.17 1.34
CA ILE A 97 1.06 -8.10 1.55
C ILE A 97 1.17 -8.73 2.95
N GLN A 98 2.36 -9.10 3.37
CA GLN A 98 2.59 -9.63 4.70
C GLN A 98 2.08 -8.66 5.78
N GLY A 99 2.46 -7.38 5.67
CA GLY A 99 2.01 -6.35 6.61
C GLY A 99 0.51 -6.13 6.55
N TYR A 100 -0.05 -6.15 5.35
CA TYR A 100 -1.48 -5.97 5.12
C TYR A 100 -2.31 -7.06 5.80
N LEU A 101 -1.77 -8.28 5.89
CA LEU A 101 -2.46 -9.43 6.46
C LEU A 101 -2.16 -9.68 7.93
N GLN A 102 -1.31 -8.87 8.56
CA GLN A 102 -0.87 -9.12 9.94
C GLN A 102 -1.96 -8.97 11.00
N ASP A 103 -3.00 -8.20 10.71
CA ASP A 103 -4.12 -8.01 11.65
C ASP A 103 -5.39 -8.60 11.06
N PRO A 104 -5.62 -9.90 11.27
CA PRO A 104 -6.78 -10.57 10.66
C PRO A 104 -8.11 -10.19 11.30
N ASP A 105 -8.08 -9.62 12.49
CA ASP A 105 -9.30 -9.35 13.28
C ASP A 105 -9.80 -7.92 13.15
N SER A 106 -9.24 -7.13 12.23
CA SER A 106 -9.73 -5.76 12.05
C SER A 106 -11.16 -5.76 11.50
N ASP A 107 -11.97 -4.88 12.06
CA ASP A 107 -13.38 -4.79 11.71
C ASP A 107 -13.58 -4.35 10.26
N GLY A 108 -14.64 -4.87 9.65
CA GLY A 108 -15.18 -4.34 8.42
C GLY A 108 -14.91 -5.15 7.16
N PHE A 109 -13.81 -5.86 7.04
CA PHE A 109 -13.57 -6.70 5.86
C PHE A 109 -12.41 -7.66 6.11
N ASP A 110 -12.35 -8.67 5.24
CA ASP A 110 -11.29 -9.67 5.24
C ASP A 110 -10.14 -9.21 4.33
N GLY A 111 -8.95 -9.00 4.91
CA GLY A 111 -7.77 -8.58 4.16
C GLY A 111 -7.37 -9.56 3.07
N LYS A 112 -7.56 -10.85 3.31
CA LYS A 112 -7.27 -11.86 2.30
C LYS A 112 -8.15 -11.69 1.07
N SER A 113 -9.41 -11.33 1.25
CA SER A 113 -10.32 -11.06 0.12
C SER A 113 -9.83 -9.89 -0.72
N VAL A 114 -9.25 -8.86 -0.08
CA VAL A 114 -8.66 -7.73 -0.81
C VAL A 114 -7.44 -8.19 -1.61
N VAL A 115 -6.58 -9.00 -1.02
CA VAL A 115 -5.40 -9.53 -1.72
C VAL A 115 -5.83 -10.39 -2.90
N ASP A 116 -6.86 -11.23 -2.73
CA ASP A 116 -7.40 -12.04 -3.83
C ASP A 116 -7.95 -11.15 -4.95
N ARG A 117 -8.58 -10.04 -4.60
CA ARG A 117 -9.06 -9.07 -5.58
C ARG A 117 -7.90 -8.41 -6.32
N PHE A 118 -6.85 -8.05 -5.60
CA PHE A 118 -5.63 -7.51 -6.20
C PHE A 118 -5.04 -8.50 -7.22
N GLU A 119 -4.94 -9.77 -6.86
CA GLU A 119 -4.41 -10.79 -7.79
C GLU A 119 -5.30 -10.93 -9.02
N SER A 120 -6.61 -10.83 -8.86
CA SER A 120 -7.57 -10.86 -9.97
C SER A 120 -7.36 -9.66 -10.91
N ILE A 121 -7.20 -8.46 -10.35
CA ILE A 121 -6.94 -7.24 -11.13
C ILE A 121 -5.63 -7.38 -11.90
N ARG A 122 -4.59 -7.85 -11.24
CA ARG A 122 -3.28 -8.07 -11.84
C ARG A 122 -3.37 -9.03 -13.01
N GLY A 123 -4.14 -10.10 -12.88
CA GLY A 123 -4.36 -11.07 -13.95
C GLY A 123 -5.05 -10.45 -15.16
N ARG A 124 -6.07 -9.63 -14.93
CA ARG A 124 -6.78 -8.94 -16.02
C ARG A 124 -5.86 -8.02 -16.81
N VAL A 125 -5.02 -7.25 -16.10
CA VAL A 125 -4.08 -6.33 -16.74
C VAL A 125 -3.09 -7.09 -17.61
N ARG A 126 -2.60 -8.24 -17.13
CA ARG A 126 -1.64 -9.06 -17.88
C ARG A 126 -2.23 -9.56 -19.20
N TYR A 127 -3.53 -9.90 -19.22
CA TYR A 127 -4.17 -10.41 -20.42
C TYR A 127 -4.54 -9.33 -21.42
N HIS A 128 -4.58 -8.08 -20.99
CA HIS A 128 -4.92 -6.94 -21.85
C HIS A 128 -3.71 -6.13 -22.29
N ALA A 129 -2.53 -6.51 -21.84
CA ALA A 129 -1.29 -5.84 -22.20
C ALA A 129 -0.84 -6.15 -23.61
#